data_718cb319ba78f484cc529780db16be77
#
_entry.id   718cb319ba78f484cc529780db16be77
#
_cell.length_a   1.000
_cell.length_b   1.000
_cell.length_c   1.000
_cell.angle_alpha   90.00
_cell.angle_beta   90.00
_cell.angle_gamma   90.00
#
_symmetry.space_group_name_H-M   'P 1'
#
loop_
_entity.id
_entity.type
_entity.pdbx_description
1 polymer ?
#
loop_
_entity_poly.entity_id
_entity_poly.type
_entity_poly.pdbx_seq_one_letter_code
_entity_poly.pdbx_strand_id
1 'polypeptide(L)'
;MQSINDRTRIMAFGAIEMALWDLRGKAWNQPLYQLLGGAVRKDIPFTDYFSLRGDGPKVKGETAPEEVADYCVELHETHGTTFFEGKFSTEDPKISLRMVELIRRKLGDDAMIRIDSNQAYSLSTARRLARPLEELGVRNWEDPVATIEEMRELRRHCPIPFSTHNIDIARAMETKVPDAFVGNPTTHGGIGRLLRFVGACEHAGIDFWCYSGDSGIGSAAYLHLCAALGWIREPNQSLFRMLPMDVTEEGPFSPKNNVVRVPEGPGLGVTLSRENLAACHRDFTEKGPCNKYHDPAKPGTYRRLPLN
;
A
#
# COMPACT_ATOMS: atom_id res chain seq x y z
N MET A 1 -17.75 -9.63 -7.79
CA MET A 1 -17.48 -8.16 -7.76
C MET A 1 -18.43 -7.54 -6.75
N GLN A 2 -17.91 -6.97 -5.64
CA GLN A 2 -18.78 -6.27 -4.70
C GLN A 2 -19.34 -5.01 -5.37
N SER A 3 -20.62 -4.71 -5.18
CA SER A 3 -21.22 -3.49 -5.71
C SER A 3 -20.55 -2.25 -5.08
N ILE A 4 -20.55 -1.10 -5.78
CA ILE A 4 -20.02 0.16 -5.25
C ILE A 4 -20.70 0.49 -3.91
N ASN A 5 -22.01 0.20 -3.78
CA ASN A 5 -22.75 0.40 -2.55
C ASN A 5 -22.24 -0.47 -1.39
N ASP A 6 -21.85 -1.70 -1.65
CA ASP A 6 -21.31 -2.60 -0.63
C ASP A 6 -19.94 -2.13 -0.16
N ARG A 7 -19.07 -1.68 -1.07
CA ARG A 7 -17.76 -1.14 -0.71
C ARG A 7 -17.88 0.10 0.18
N THR A 8 -18.74 1.03 -0.19
CA THR A 8 -18.96 2.25 0.61
C THR A 8 -19.48 1.93 2.02
N ARG A 9 -20.43 1.00 2.14
CA ARG A 9 -20.94 0.55 3.46
C ARG A 9 -19.85 -0.11 4.30
N ILE A 10 -19.03 -0.96 3.69
CA ILE A 10 -17.91 -1.64 4.37
C ILE A 10 -16.90 -0.61 4.89
N MET A 11 -16.54 0.40 4.09
CA MET A 11 -15.62 1.46 4.50
C MET A 11 -16.20 2.31 5.63
N ALA A 12 -17.48 2.72 5.53
CA ALA A 12 -18.14 3.48 6.58
C ALA A 12 -18.23 2.70 7.90
N PHE A 13 -18.58 1.41 7.83
CA PHE A 13 -18.56 0.53 9.00
C PHE A 13 -17.15 0.41 9.59
N GLY A 14 -16.14 0.25 8.75
CA GLY A 14 -14.73 0.17 9.18
C GLY A 14 -14.28 1.41 9.95
N ALA A 15 -14.65 2.59 9.51
CA ALA A 15 -14.32 3.84 10.21
C ALA A 15 -14.95 3.90 11.62
N ILE A 16 -16.23 3.51 11.75
CA ILE A 16 -16.93 3.47 13.05
C ILE A 16 -16.29 2.41 13.96
N GLU A 17 -15.98 1.24 13.42
CA GLU A 17 -15.42 0.12 14.17
C GLU A 17 -14.01 0.46 14.70
N MET A 18 -13.17 1.11 13.89
CA MET A 18 -11.86 1.61 14.34
C MET A 18 -11.97 2.64 15.45
N ALA A 19 -12.96 3.56 15.37
CA ALA A 19 -13.22 4.53 16.43
C ALA A 19 -13.66 3.86 17.73
N LEU A 20 -14.46 2.79 17.67
CA LEU A 20 -14.85 2.00 18.85
C LEU A 20 -13.65 1.26 19.47
N TRP A 21 -12.73 0.76 18.67
CA TRP A 21 -11.48 0.18 19.18
C TRP A 21 -10.58 1.21 19.86
N ASP A 22 -10.48 2.41 19.29
CA ASP A 22 -9.74 3.53 19.90
C ASP A 22 -10.34 3.92 21.25
N LEU A 23 -11.67 4.10 21.27
CA LEU A 23 -12.40 4.40 22.50
C LEU A 23 -12.18 3.33 23.59
N ARG A 24 -12.24 2.06 23.21
CA ARG A 24 -12.03 0.95 24.12
C ARG A 24 -10.59 0.93 24.68
N GLY A 25 -9.60 1.17 23.83
CA GLY A 25 -8.21 1.27 24.26
C GLY A 25 -7.98 2.44 25.23
N LYS A 26 -8.57 3.60 24.95
CA LYS A 26 -8.55 4.78 25.82
C LYS A 26 -9.24 4.52 27.15
N ALA A 27 -10.40 3.88 27.15
CA ALA A 27 -11.15 3.55 28.37
C ALA A 27 -10.37 2.58 29.27
N TRP A 28 -9.59 1.69 28.73
CA TRP A 28 -8.77 0.73 29.47
C TRP A 28 -7.33 1.18 29.70
N ASN A 29 -6.98 2.38 29.21
CA ASN A 29 -5.61 2.93 29.24
C ASN A 29 -4.58 1.96 28.66
N GLN A 30 -4.91 1.35 27.52
CA GLN A 30 -4.06 0.39 26.81
C GLN A 30 -3.93 0.76 25.34
N PRO A 31 -2.74 0.62 24.72
CA PRO A 31 -2.61 0.70 23.28
C PRO A 31 -3.38 -0.44 22.61
N LEU A 32 -3.89 -0.18 21.41
CA LEU A 32 -4.77 -1.12 20.72
C LEU A 32 -4.16 -2.50 20.54
N TYR A 33 -2.86 -2.62 20.25
CA TYR A 33 -2.23 -3.95 20.09
C TYR A 33 -2.35 -4.83 21.34
N GLN A 34 -2.44 -4.25 22.54
CA GLN A 34 -2.67 -5.03 23.78
C GLN A 34 -4.05 -5.67 23.80
N LEU A 35 -5.06 -4.97 23.26
CA LEU A 35 -6.42 -5.50 23.14
C LEU A 35 -6.55 -6.60 22.07
N LEU A 36 -5.55 -6.69 21.20
CA LEU A 36 -5.47 -7.70 20.13
C LEU A 36 -4.60 -8.92 20.52
N GLY A 37 -4.17 -9.00 21.78
CA GLY A 37 -3.38 -10.13 22.31
C GLY A 37 -1.92 -9.80 22.64
N GLY A 38 -1.51 -8.56 22.51
CA GLY A 38 -0.14 -8.09 22.76
C GLY A 38 0.67 -7.92 21.47
N ALA A 39 1.81 -7.22 21.58
CA ALA A 39 2.69 -7.02 20.44
C ALA A 39 3.71 -8.15 20.31
N VAL A 40 3.79 -8.78 19.15
CA VAL A 40 4.88 -9.69 18.78
C VAL A 40 6.10 -8.91 18.26
N ARG A 41 5.87 -7.67 17.80
CA ARG A 41 6.90 -6.70 17.41
C ARG A 41 6.37 -5.28 17.58
N LYS A 42 7.27 -4.32 17.78
CA LYS A 42 6.91 -2.89 17.83
C LYS A 42 7.51 -2.08 16.68
N ASP A 43 8.54 -2.62 16.08
CA ASP A 43 9.17 -2.04 14.89
C ASP A 43 8.61 -2.75 13.67
N ILE A 44 7.77 -2.03 12.92
CA ILE A 44 6.97 -2.58 11.81
C ILE A 44 7.70 -2.30 10.49
N PRO A 45 8.01 -3.34 9.69
CA PRO A 45 8.70 -3.17 8.42
C PRO A 45 7.80 -2.52 7.36
N PHE A 46 8.39 -1.58 6.60
CA PHE A 46 7.73 -0.85 5.52
C PHE A 46 8.60 -0.75 4.28
N THR A 47 7.96 -0.71 3.12
CA THR A 47 8.57 -0.23 1.88
C THR A 47 8.54 1.28 1.83
N ASP A 48 9.46 1.91 1.10
CA ASP A 48 9.26 3.26 0.57
C ASP A 48 8.73 3.18 -0.86
N TYR A 49 7.92 4.18 -1.24
CA TYR A 49 7.13 4.10 -2.45
C TYR A 49 7.69 4.97 -3.56
N PHE A 50 7.75 4.44 -4.78
CA PHE A 50 8.14 5.18 -5.97
C PHE A 50 7.04 5.18 -7.05
N SER A 51 6.93 6.25 -7.79
CA SER A 51 6.03 6.34 -8.94
C SER A 51 6.36 7.56 -9.80
N LEU A 52 5.98 7.52 -11.07
CA LEU A 52 5.86 8.76 -11.84
C LEU A 52 4.71 9.58 -11.23
N ARG A 53 4.96 10.83 -10.95
CA ARG A 53 3.99 11.77 -10.37
C ARG A 53 4.26 13.18 -10.84
N GLY A 54 3.20 13.96 -11.06
CA GLY A 54 3.32 15.39 -11.33
C GLY A 54 3.65 16.18 -10.06
N ASP A 55 4.04 17.44 -10.25
CA ASP A 55 4.29 18.37 -9.14
C ASP A 55 3.04 18.54 -8.27
N GLY A 56 3.24 18.43 -6.98
CA GLY A 56 2.25 18.76 -5.97
C GLY A 56 2.40 20.19 -5.45
N PRO A 57 1.47 20.67 -4.63
CA PRO A 57 1.49 22.06 -4.13
C PRO A 57 2.74 22.45 -3.33
N LYS A 58 3.45 21.47 -2.79
CA LYS A 58 4.63 21.67 -1.92
C LYS A 58 5.79 20.70 -2.21
N VAL A 59 5.62 19.81 -3.18
CA VAL A 59 6.59 18.74 -3.46
C VAL A 59 6.75 18.63 -4.96
N LYS A 60 8.00 18.70 -5.44
CA LYS A 60 8.32 18.38 -6.82
C LYS A 60 8.03 16.89 -7.06
N GLY A 61 7.36 16.57 -8.14
CA GLY A 61 7.11 15.20 -8.57
C GLY A 61 8.23 14.67 -9.47
N GLU A 62 8.26 13.37 -9.66
CA GLU A 62 9.14 12.68 -10.59
C GLU A 62 8.36 12.38 -11.88
N THR A 63 8.71 13.05 -12.97
CA THR A 63 8.00 12.96 -14.25
C THR A 63 8.67 12.04 -15.25
N ALA A 64 9.91 11.61 -14.96
CA ALA A 64 10.70 10.73 -15.80
C ALA A 64 11.28 9.53 -14.99
N PRO A 65 11.54 8.38 -15.64
CA PRO A 65 12.15 7.22 -14.99
C PRO A 65 13.48 7.53 -14.28
N GLU A 66 14.28 8.42 -14.85
CA GLU A 66 15.56 8.88 -14.29
C GLU A 66 15.34 9.60 -12.95
N GLU A 67 14.37 10.52 -12.88
CA GLU A 67 14.02 11.25 -11.66
C GLU A 67 13.48 10.32 -10.57
N VAL A 68 12.68 9.31 -10.93
CA VAL A 68 12.20 8.28 -9.97
C VAL A 68 13.37 7.48 -9.40
N ALA A 69 14.33 7.10 -10.24
CA ALA A 69 15.50 6.37 -9.77
C ALA A 69 16.40 7.24 -8.87
N ASP A 70 16.53 8.54 -9.17
CA ASP A 70 17.25 9.50 -8.32
C ASP A 70 16.56 9.68 -6.97
N TYR A 71 15.24 9.76 -6.94
CA TYR A 71 14.45 9.78 -5.71
C TYR A 71 14.66 8.51 -4.86
N CYS A 72 14.73 7.32 -5.47
CA CYS A 72 15.03 6.09 -4.73
C CYS A 72 16.44 6.11 -4.13
N VAL A 73 17.43 6.69 -4.83
CA VAL A 73 18.79 6.90 -4.29
C VAL A 73 18.75 7.86 -3.11
N GLU A 74 18.03 8.98 -3.22
CA GLU A 74 17.85 9.94 -2.13
C GLU A 74 17.23 9.27 -0.89
N LEU A 75 16.20 8.44 -1.07
CA LEU A 75 15.57 7.68 0.01
C LEU A 75 16.55 6.70 0.68
N HIS A 76 17.39 6.05 -0.13
CA HIS A 76 18.42 5.15 0.39
C HIS A 76 19.45 5.92 1.22
N GLU A 77 20.00 7.00 0.69
CA GLU A 77 21.05 7.79 1.34
C GLU A 77 20.55 8.52 2.59
N THR A 78 19.32 9.07 2.54
CA THR A 78 18.77 9.92 3.61
C THR A 78 18.09 9.10 4.71
N HIS A 79 17.43 8.01 4.35
CA HIS A 79 16.56 7.25 5.25
C HIS A 79 16.97 5.79 5.44
N GLY A 80 18.04 5.32 4.77
CA GLY A 80 18.49 3.94 4.84
C GLY A 80 17.53 2.95 4.18
N THR A 81 16.73 3.41 3.20
CA THR A 81 15.76 2.57 2.51
C THR A 81 16.45 1.55 1.62
N THR A 82 16.11 0.28 1.79
CA THR A 82 16.57 -0.84 0.95
C THR A 82 15.40 -1.62 0.35
N PHE A 83 14.17 -1.40 0.82
CA PHE A 83 12.98 -2.06 0.31
C PHE A 83 12.04 -1.03 -0.32
N PHE A 84 11.85 -1.16 -1.61
CA PHE A 84 11.06 -0.24 -2.43
C PHE A 84 9.84 -0.94 -3.01
N GLU A 85 8.75 -0.21 -3.12
CA GLU A 85 7.57 -0.64 -3.84
C GLU A 85 7.05 0.50 -4.70
N GLY A 86 6.56 0.23 -5.91
CA GLY A 86 6.11 1.33 -6.73
C GLY A 86 5.17 0.97 -7.86
N LYS A 87 4.57 2.01 -8.43
CA LYS A 87 3.63 1.87 -9.55
C LYS A 87 4.34 1.43 -10.82
N PHE A 88 3.81 0.37 -11.39
CA PHE A 88 4.22 -0.21 -12.67
C PHE A 88 3.00 -0.30 -13.58
N SER A 89 2.47 0.86 -13.98
CA SER A 89 1.17 0.96 -14.67
C SER A 89 1.12 2.08 -15.70
N THR A 90 2.27 2.36 -16.36
CA THR A 90 2.32 3.35 -17.45
C THR A 90 1.64 2.82 -18.70
N GLU A 91 1.10 3.73 -19.52
CA GLU A 91 0.47 3.39 -20.80
C GLU A 91 1.43 2.67 -21.75
N ASP A 92 2.68 3.16 -21.83
CA ASP A 92 3.78 2.38 -22.43
C ASP A 92 4.51 1.60 -21.33
N PRO A 93 4.41 0.26 -21.28
CA PRO A 93 5.09 -0.57 -20.28
C PRO A 93 6.62 -0.42 -20.27
N LYS A 94 7.21 0.02 -21.38
CA LYS A 94 8.66 0.26 -21.48
C LYS A 94 9.12 1.36 -20.53
N ILE A 95 8.27 2.36 -20.27
CA ILE A 95 8.57 3.45 -19.33
C ILE A 95 8.66 2.89 -17.90
N SER A 96 7.69 2.07 -17.48
CA SER A 96 7.73 1.40 -16.17
C SER A 96 8.91 0.45 -16.05
N LEU A 97 9.22 -0.32 -17.10
CA LEU A 97 10.37 -1.22 -17.10
C LEU A 97 11.68 -0.43 -16.96
N ARG A 98 11.83 0.65 -17.72
CA ARG A 98 12.99 1.54 -17.63
C ARG A 98 13.20 2.11 -16.23
N MET A 99 12.12 2.46 -15.54
CA MET A 99 12.17 2.93 -14.16
C MET A 99 12.79 1.89 -13.23
N VAL A 100 12.32 0.63 -13.29
CA VAL A 100 12.86 -0.49 -12.48
C VAL A 100 14.31 -0.80 -12.85
N GLU A 101 14.67 -0.81 -14.14
CA GLU A 101 16.06 -0.98 -14.61
C GLU A 101 16.99 0.08 -14.02
N LEU A 102 16.57 1.34 -14.00
CA LEU A 102 17.37 2.44 -13.48
C LEU A 102 17.56 2.35 -11.97
N ILE A 103 16.50 2.01 -11.23
CA ILE A 103 16.58 1.77 -9.78
C ILE A 103 17.58 0.65 -9.50
N ARG A 104 17.44 -0.51 -10.17
CA ARG A 104 18.35 -1.64 -10.03
C ARG A 104 19.78 -1.27 -10.34
N ARG A 105 20.00 -0.54 -11.44
CA ARG A 105 21.35 -0.11 -11.85
C ARG A 105 22.01 0.83 -10.85
N LYS A 106 21.26 1.73 -10.22
CA LYS A 106 21.80 2.73 -9.28
C LYS A 106 22.01 2.18 -7.88
N LEU A 107 21.09 1.33 -7.39
CA LEU A 107 21.11 0.81 -6.03
C LEU A 107 21.70 -0.61 -5.90
N GLY A 108 21.92 -1.31 -7.03
CA GLY A 108 22.47 -2.66 -7.02
C GLY A 108 21.47 -3.72 -6.52
N ASP A 109 21.99 -4.91 -6.19
CA ASP A 109 21.19 -6.08 -5.82
C ASP A 109 20.65 -6.01 -4.37
N ASP A 110 21.20 -5.16 -3.54
CA ASP A 110 20.73 -4.94 -2.16
C ASP A 110 19.35 -4.26 -2.10
N ALA A 111 18.95 -3.55 -3.17
CA ALA A 111 17.61 -2.99 -3.28
C ALA A 111 16.58 -4.09 -3.57
N MET A 112 15.67 -4.32 -2.63
CA MET A 112 14.52 -5.19 -2.84
C MET A 112 13.38 -4.39 -3.48
N ILE A 113 12.85 -4.87 -4.61
CA ILE A 113 11.85 -4.13 -5.40
C ILE A 113 10.57 -4.95 -5.53
N ARG A 114 9.46 -4.38 -5.10
CA ARG A 114 8.10 -4.80 -5.45
C ARG A 114 7.49 -3.81 -6.43
N ILE A 115 6.61 -4.28 -7.30
CA ILE A 115 5.89 -3.45 -8.26
C ILE A 115 4.39 -3.71 -8.19
N ASP A 116 3.61 -2.67 -8.47
CA ASP A 116 2.14 -2.72 -8.47
C ASP A 116 1.60 -2.19 -9.80
N SER A 117 0.98 -3.08 -10.56
CA SER A 117 0.37 -2.76 -11.85
C SER A 117 -1.09 -2.32 -11.75
N ASN A 118 -1.74 -2.48 -10.60
CA ASN A 118 -3.16 -2.17 -10.42
C ASN A 118 -4.05 -2.69 -11.56
N GLN A 119 -3.80 -3.91 -12.04
CA GLN A 119 -4.57 -4.55 -13.10
C GLN A 119 -4.52 -3.80 -14.46
N ALA A 120 -3.47 -2.98 -14.68
CA ALA A 120 -3.37 -2.13 -15.86
C ALA A 120 -3.09 -2.89 -17.16
N TYR A 121 -2.54 -4.11 -17.06
CA TYR A 121 -2.08 -4.84 -18.23
C TYR A 121 -2.98 -6.04 -18.58
N SER A 122 -3.06 -6.30 -19.88
CA SER A 122 -3.65 -7.55 -20.39
C SER A 122 -2.70 -8.72 -20.08
N LEU A 123 -3.26 -9.94 -20.05
CA LEU A 123 -2.46 -11.16 -19.89
C LEU A 123 -1.32 -11.28 -20.92
N SER A 124 -1.56 -10.85 -22.17
CA SER A 124 -0.54 -10.90 -23.23
C SER A 124 0.62 -9.94 -22.96
N THR A 125 0.34 -8.74 -22.45
CA THR A 125 1.35 -7.76 -22.06
C THR A 125 2.11 -8.24 -20.84
N ALA A 126 1.41 -8.73 -19.80
CA ALA A 126 2.03 -9.26 -18.60
C ALA A 126 3.00 -10.42 -18.90
N ARG A 127 2.64 -11.33 -19.83
CA ARG A 127 3.53 -12.41 -20.29
C ARG A 127 4.83 -11.89 -20.91
N ARG A 128 4.77 -10.80 -21.69
CA ARG A 128 5.98 -10.19 -22.27
C ARG A 128 6.87 -9.51 -21.24
N LEU A 129 6.29 -9.00 -20.16
CA LEU A 129 7.00 -8.33 -19.08
C LEU A 129 7.60 -9.30 -18.06
N ALA A 130 7.07 -10.52 -17.94
CA ALA A 130 7.47 -11.49 -16.93
C ALA A 130 8.98 -11.74 -16.89
N ARG A 131 9.58 -12.08 -18.03
CA ARG A 131 11.00 -12.37 -18.12
C ARG A 131 11.90 -11.16 -17.83
N PRO A 132 11.70 -9.97 -18.43
CA PRO A 132 12.47 -8.77 -18.07
C PRO A 132 12.39 -8.43 -16.57
N LEU A 133 11.22 -8.56 -15.95
CA LEU A 133 11.03 -8.27 -14.52
C LEU A 133 11.75 -9.31 -13.63
N GLU A 134 11.74 -10.58 -14.03
CA GLU A 134 12.50 -11.63 -13.34
C GLU A 134 14.01 -11.36 -13.43
N GLU A 135 14.53 -11.02 -14.62
CA GLU A 135 15.94 -10.69 -14.83
C GLU A 135 16.39 -9.46 -14.01
N LEU A 136 15.46 -8.53 -13.72
CA LEU A 136 15.69 -7.39 -12.84
C LEU A 136 15.56 -7.72 -11.34
N GLY A 137 15.26 -8.96 -10.99
CA GLY A 137 15.12 -9.41 -9.61
C GLY A 137 13.94 -8.77 -8.88
N VAL A 138 12.81 -8.56 -9.57
CA VAL A 138 11.57 -8.11 -8.94
C VAL A 138 11.07 -9.17 -7.97
N ARG A 139 10.90 -8.80 -6.70
CA ARG A 139 10.55 -9.73 -5.62
C ARG A 139 9.06 -10.11 -5.61
N ASN A 140 8.18 -9.20 -5.98
CA ASN A 140 6.74 -9.43 -6.03
C ASN A 140 6.09 -8.51 -7.08
N TRP A 141 5.05 -9.02 -7.72
CA TRP A 141 4.25 -8.29 -8.69
C TRP A 141 2.79 -8.23 -8.22
N GLU A 142 2.39 -7.07 -7.73
CA GLU A 142 1.03 -6.81 -7.27
C GLU A 142 0.12 -6.50 -8.44
N ASP A 143 -1.08 -7.12 -8.41
CA ASP A 143 -2.13 -6.94 -9.41
C ASP A 143 -1.62 -6.97 -10.87
N PRO A 144 -0.85 -8.00 -11.29
CA PRO A 144 -0.27 -8.05 -12.63
C PRO A 144 -1.31 -8.04 -13.75
N VAL A 145 -2.49 -8.61 -13.48
CA VAL A 145 -3.64 -8.77 -14.40
C VAL A 145 -4.95 -8.64 -13.62
N ALA A 146 -6.09 -8.61 -14.32
CA ALA A 146 -7.38 -8.24 -13.74
C ALA A 146 -8.02 -9.33 -12.85
N THR A 147 -7.75 -10.61 -13.11
CA THR A 147 -8.44 -11.72 -12.44
C THR A 147 -7.47 -12.77 -11.88
N ILE A 148 -7.94 -13.53 -10.90
CA ILE A 148 -7.18 -14.68 -10.35
C ILE A 148 -6.95 -15.74 -11.44
N GLU A 149 -7.90 -15.93 -12.33
CA GLU A 149 -7.79 -16.84 -13.47
C GLU A 149 -6.66 -16.45 -14.42
N GLU A 150 -6.55 -15.17 -14.74
CA GLU A 150 -5.45 -14.66 -15.56
C GLU A 150 -4.11 -14.74 -14.81
N MET A 151 -4.08 -14.51 -13.48
CA MET A 151 -2.88 -14.74 -12.66
C MET A 151 -2.42 -16.20 -12.72
N ARG A 152 -3.38 -17.15 -12.64
CA ARG A 152 -3.08 -18.59 -12.80
C ARG A 152 -2.46 -18.91 -14.17
N GLU A 153 -2.99 -18.30 -15.24
CA GLU A 153 -2.41 -18.47 -16.57
C GLU A 153 -1.04 -17.80 -16.70
N LEU A 154 -0.86 -16.61 -16.09
CA LEU A 154 0.42 -15.92 -16.08
C LEU A 154 1.48 -16.70 -15.31
N ARG A 155 1.14 -17.37 -14.20
CA ARG A 155 2.04 -18.20 -13.38
C ARG A 155 2.78 -19.26 -14.20
N ARG A 156 2.23 -19.75 -15.28
CA ARG A 156 2.89 -20.74 -16.16
C ARG A 156 4.13 -20.17 -16.86
N HIS A 157 4.27 -18.85 -16.89
CA HIS A 157 5.33 -18.13 -17.62
C HIS A 157 6.07 -17.12 -16.74
N CYS A 158 5.69 -16.98 -15.46
CA CYS A 158 6.23 -16.00 -14.55
C CYS A 158 6.44 -16.62 -13.17
N PRO A 159 7.69 -16.81 -12.73
CA PRO A 159 8.00 -17.35 -11.40
C PRO A 159 7.90 -16.29 -10.30
N ILE A 160 7.81 -14.99 -10.64
CA ILE A 160 7.69 -13.91 -9.67
C ILE A 160 6.43 -14.13 -8.83
N PRO A 161 6.51 -14.07 -7.49
CA PRO A 161 5.33 -14.13 -6.63
C PRO A 161 4.33 -13.01 -6.94
N PHE A 162 3.03 -13.32 -6.88
CA PHE A 162 1.96 -12.34 -7.10
C PHE A 162 1.27 -11.96 -5.80
N SER A 163 0.89 -10.69 -5.69
CA SER A 163 -0.05 -10.23 -4.68
C SER A 163 -1.26 -9.54 -5.31
N THR A 164 -2.35 -9.40 -4.56
CA THR A 164 -3.58 -8.77 -5.08
C THR A 164 -4.46 -8.21 -3.99
N HIS A 165 -5.22 -7.17 -4.35
CA HIS A 165 -6.34 -6.65 -3.56
C HIS A 165 -7.64 -7.47 -3.72
N ASN A 166 -7.68 -8.43 -4.63
CA ASN A 166 -8.84 -9.30 -4.84
C ASN A 166 -8.84 -10.44 -3.82
N ILE A 167 -9.43 -10.19 -2.65
CA ILE A 167 -9.42 -11.06 -1.48
C ILE A 167 -10.43 -12.22 -1.58
N ASP A 168 -10.10 -13.23 -2.35
CA ASP A 168 -10.85 -14.49 -2.44
C ASP A 168 -9.96 -15.68 -2.05
N ILE A 169 -9.93 -16.00 -0.74
CA ILE A 169 -9.12 -17.10 -0.19
C ILE A 169 -9.51 -18.45 -0.81
N ALA A 170 -10.79 -18.71 -0.97
CA ALA A 170 -11.26 -19.99 -1.51
C ALA A 170 -10.70 -20.18 -2.94
N ARG A 171 -10.80 -19.15 -3.75
CA ARG A 171 -10.29 -19.15 -5.12
C ARG A 171 -8.77 -19.25 -5.16
N ALA A 172 -8.08 -18.51 -4.28
CA ALA A 172 -6.62 -18.58 -4.16
C ALA A 172 -6.13 -19.98 -3.79
N MET A 173 -6.78 -20.64 -2.86
CA MET A 173 -6.46 -22.04 -2.48
C MET A 173 -6.68 -23.02 -3.64
N GLU A 174 -7.73 -22.85 -4.43
CA GLU A 174 -8.03 -23.67 -5.59
C GLU A 174 -7.03 -23.47 -6.72
N THR A 175 -6.68 -22.22 -7.02
CA THR A 175 -5.85 -21.85 -8.17
C THR A 175 -4.35 -21.82 -7.86
N LYS A 176 -3.95 -21.83 -6.58
CA LYS A 176 -2.59 -21.67 -6.09
C LYS A 176 -1.96 -20.32 -6.45
N VAL A 177 -2.79 -19.31 -6.65
CA VAL A 177 -2.45 -17.89 -6.81
C VAL A 177 -3.58 -17.04 -6.22
N PRO A 178 -3.27 -15.84 -5.67
CA PRO A 178 -1.94 -15.23 -5.50
C PRO A 178 -1.12 -15.88 -4.38
N ASP A 179 0.14 -15.46 -4.25
CA ASP A 179 1.02 -15.85 -3.13
C ASP A 179 0.73 -14.99 -1.88
N ALA A 180 0.20 -13.78 -2.08
CA ALA A 180 -0.14 -12.86 -1.01
C ALA A 180 -1.41 -12.04 -1.30
N PHE A 181 -2.08 -11.62 -0.23
CA PHE A 181 -3.12 -10.60 -0.29
C PHE A 181 -2.64 -9.27 0.28
N VAL A 182 -3.20 -8.19 -0.24
CA VAL A 182 -2.91 -6.82 0.20
C VAL A 182 -4.19 -6.14 0.67
N GLY A 183 -4.17 -5.58 1.88
CA GLY A 183 -5.37 -4.97 2.45
C GLY A 183 -5.11 -4.01 3.60
N ASN A 184 -6.14 -3.32 4.07
CA ASN A 184 -6.08 -2.52 5.29
C ASN A 184 -7.43 -2.46 6.03
N PRO A 185 -7.48 -2.01 7.29
CA PRO A 185 -8.74 -1.96 8.05
C PRO A 185 -9.79 -1.07 7.42
N THR A 186 -9.39 0.05 6.81
CA THR A 186 -10.30 1.03 6.23
C THR A 186 -11.14 0.42 5.10
N THR A 187 -10.50 -0.29 4.19
CA THR A 187 -11.17 -0.85 3.00
C THR A 187 -11.77 -2.24 3.24
N HIS A 188 -11.38 -2.92 4.32
CA HIS A 188 -11.83 -4.28 4.64
C HIS A 188 -12.89 -4.33 5.76
N GLY A 189 -13.42 -3.18 6.20
CA GLY A 189 -14.49 -3.12 7.17
C GLY A 189 -14.03 -3.26 8.63
N GLY A 190 -12.90 -2.68 8.94
CA GLY A 190 -12.39 -2.54 10.30
C GLY A 190 -11.37 -3.60 10.72
N ILE A 191 -10.88 -3.41 11.93
CA ILE A 191 -9.82 -4.20 12.57
C ILE A 191 -10.25 -5.65 12.77
N GLY A 192 -11.44 -5.85 13.37
CA GLY A 192 -11.91 -7.19 13.70
C GLY A 192 -12.19 -8.07 12.47
N ARG A 193 -12.58 -7.48 11.34
CA ARG A 193 -12.76 -8.22 10.09
C ARG A 193 -11.42 -8.59 9.48
N LEU A 194 -10.48 -7.64 9.46
CA LEU A 194 -9.15 -7.88 8.92
C LEU A 194 -8.36 -8.89 9.76
N LEU A 195 -8.50 -8.85 11.09
CA LEU A 195 -7.91 -9.84 12.01
C LEU A 195 -8.31 -11.28 11.62
N ARG A 196 -9.60 -11.52 11.37
CA ARG A 196 -10.10 -12.85 10.95
C ARG A 196 -9.57 -13.22 9.56
N PHE A 197 -9.48 -12.25 8.65
CA PHE A 197 -8.98 -12.50 7.30
C PHE A 197 -7.50 -12.88 7.31
N VAL A 198 -6.67 -12.17 8.07
CA VAL A 198 -5.23 -12.51 8.21
C VAL A 198 -5.04 -13.89 8.85
N GLY A 199 -5.85 -14.25 9.86
CA GLY A 199 -5.84 -15.59 10.41
C GLY A 199 -6.22 -16.68 9.40
N ALA A 200 -7.15 -16.39 8.48
CA ALA A 200 -7.47 -17.30 7.39
C ALA A 200 -6.33 -17.40 6.37
N CYS A 201 -5.63 -16.30 6.06
CA CYS A 201 -4.43 -16.32 5.22
C CYS A 201 -3.33 -17.18 5.84
N GLU A 202 -3.09 -17.06 7.15
CA GLU A 202 -2.13 -17.88 7.89
C GLU A 202 -2.43 -19.38 7.75
N HIS A 203 -3.69 -19.78 7.94
CA HIS A 203 -4.11 -21.18 7.77
C HIS A 203 -4.00 -21.69 6.33
N ALA A 204 -4.19 -20.79 5.35
CA ALA A 204 -4.06 -21.11 3.94
C ALA A 204 -2.61 -21.10 3.43
N GLY A 205 -1.65 -20.61 4.23
CA GLY A 205 -0.27 -20.43 3.83
C GLY A 205 -0.09 -19.30 2.79
N ILE A 206 -1.00 -18.32 2.76
CA ILE A 206 -0.97 -17.17 1.86
C ILE A 206 -0.46 -15.97 2.64
N ASP A 207 0.57 -15.29 2.15
CA ASP A 207 1.12 -14.12 2.81
C ASP A 207 0.13 -12.94 2.81
N PHE A 208 0.38 -11.99 3.71
CA PHE A 208 -0.44 -10.79 3.83
C PHE A 208 0.41 -9.60 4.26
N TRP A 209 0.16 -8.43 3.67
CA TRP A 209 0.65 -7.15 4.18
C TRP A 209 -0.38 -6.04 4.01
N CYS A 210 -0.20 -4.98 4.80
CA CYS A 210 -1.04 -3.81 4.70
C CYS A 210 -0.51 -2.82 3.66
N TYR A 211 -1.43 -2.11 3.01
CA TYR A 211 -1.10 -0.96 2.19
C TYR A 211 -1.52 0.34 2.88
N SER A 212 -0.80 1.41 2.56
CA SER A 212 -1.02 2.75 3.08
C SER A 212 -1.57 3.66 1.96
N GLY A 213 -2.26 4.66 2.35
CA GLY A 213 -2.89 5.70 1.54
C GLY A 213 -3.88 6.45 2.41
N ASP A 214 -4.00 6.02 3.66
CA ASP A 214 -4.88 6.57 4.67
C ASP A 214 -4.18 7.69 5.47
N SER A 215 -4.97 8.50 6.17
CA SER A 215 -4.47 9.42 7.20
C SER A 215 -3.77 8.69 8.33
N GLY A 216 -3.02 9.41 9.15
CA GLY A 216 -2.34 8.86 10.33
C GLY A 216 -3.24 8.08 11.26
N ILE A 217 -4.55 8.41 11.33
CA ILE A 217 -5.54 7.65 12.11
C ILE A 217 -5.71 6.25 11.54
N GLY A 218 -5.98 6.12 10.24
CA GLY A 218 -6.10 4.83 9.57
C GLY A 218 -4.78 4.05 9.59
N SER A 219 -3.67 4.75 9.42
CA SER A 219 -2.32 4.17 9.47
C SER A 219 -1.98 3.63 10.85
N ALA A 220 -2.31 4.35 11.93
CA ALA A 220 -2.14 3.85 13.29
C ALA A 220 -2.92 2.54 13.53
N ALA A 221 -4.14 2.44 12.99
CA ALA A 221 -4.96 1.23 13.16
C ALA A 221 -4.27 -0.02 12.57
N TYR A 222 -3.71 0.06 11.36
CA TYR A 222 -3.02 -1.11 10.80
C TYR A 222 -1.62 -1.33 11.42
N LEU A 223 -0.93 -0.29 11.90
CA LEU A 223 0.32 -0.46 12.66
C LEU A 223 0.09 -1.34 13.90
N HIS A 224 -1.00 -1.12 14.62
CA HIS A 224 -1.37 -1.97 15.76
C HIS A 224 -1.69 -3.42 15.34
N LEU A 225 -2.35 -3.63 14.20
CA LEU A 225 -2.55 -4.97 13.65
C LEU A 225 -1.23 -5.64 13.30
N CYS A 226 -0.32 -4.94 12.62
CA CYS A 226 1.00 -5.46 12.27
C CYS A 226 1.85 -5.75 13.52
N ALA A 227 1.66 -4.98 14.60
CA ALA A 227 2.33 -5.24 15.86
C ALA A 227 1.82 -6.52 16.52
N ALA A 228 0.51 -6.78 16.48
CA ALA A 228 -0.14 -7.92 17.14
C ALA A 228 -0.07 -9.23 16.35
N LEU A 229 -0.09 -9.16 14.99
CA LEU A 229 -0.22 -10.34 14.14
C LEU A 229 1.16 -10.81 13.63
N GLY A 230 1.60 -11.97 14.11
CA GLY A 230 2.87 -12.58 13.70
C GLY A 230 2.93 -12.95 12.21
N TRP A 231 1.78 -13.21 11.58
CA TRP A 231 1.70 -13.59 10.18
C TRP A 231 1.99 -12.43 9.19
N ILE A 232 1.78 -11.17 9.58
CA ILE A 232 2.16 -10.01 8.75
C ILE A 232 3.68 -9.82 8.84
N ARG A 233 4.43 -10.59 8.07
CA ARG A 233 5.91 -10.68 8.14
C ARG A 233 6.61 -9.82 7.10
N GLU A 234 6.00 -9.67 5.94
CA GLU A 234 6.53 -8.88 4.84
C GLU A 234 6.40 -7.37 5.13
N PRO A 235 7.30 -6.53 4.60
CA PRO A 235 7.16 -5.09 4.71
C PRO A 235 5.84 -4.59 4.16
N ASN A 236 5.19 -3.72 4.92
CA ASN A 236 3.93 -3.10 4.52
C ASN A 236 4.19 -1.98 3.49
N GLN A 237 3.20 -1.66 2.68
CA GLN A 237 3.30 -0.59 1.70
C GLN A 237 3.20 0.78 2.40
N SER A 238 4.03 1.75 2.00
CA SER A 238 4.07 3.09 2.56
C SER A 238 3.87 4.15 1.48
N LEU A 239 2.89 5.03 1.70
CA LEU A 239 2.72 6.29 0.96
C LEU A 239 2.96 7.51 1.86
N PHE A 240 3.52 7.33 3.05
CA PHE A 240 3.65 8.35 4.08
C PHE A 240 4.39 9.60 3.60
N ARG A 241 5.48 9.42 2.84
CA ARG A 241 6.27 10.55 2.33
C ARG A 241 5.56 11.35 1.22
N MET A 242 4.47 10.81 0.68
CA MET A 242 3.65 11.49 -0.32
C MET A 242 2.55 12.35 0.30
N LEU A 243 2.38 12.31 1.62
CA LEU A 243 1.44 13.13 2.37
C LEU A 243 2.13 14.42 2.79
N PRO A 244 1.75 15.59 2.26
CA PRO A 244 2.35 16.87 2.64
C PRO A 244 1.94 17.33 4.04
N MET A 245 0.85 16.77 4.56
CA MET A 245 0.26 17.06 5.87
C MET A 245 -0.61 15.87 6.30
N ASP A 246 -0.71 15.64 7.59
CA ASP A 246 -1.63 14.66 8.17
C ASP A 246 -2.63 15.34 9.11
N VAL A 247 -3.72 14.65 9.42
CA VAL A 247 -4.76 15.09 10.36
C VAL A 247 -4.40 14.76 11.82
N THR A 248 -3.23 14.22 12.07
CA THR A 248 -2.71 13.95 13.42
C THR A 248 -1.69 15.01 13.84
N GLU A 249 -1.58 15.25 15.15
CA GLU A 249 -0.58 16.20 15.72
C GLU A 249 0.84 15.69 15.52
N GLU A 250 1.01 14.38 15.53
CA GLU A 250 2.28 13.69 15.31
C GLU A 250 2.78 13.82 13.85
N GLY A 251 1.89 14.22 12.94
CA GLY A 251 2.17 14.31 11.51
C GLY A 251 2.19 12.93 10.82
N PRO A 252 2.56 12.88 9.52
CA PRO A 252 2.63 11.62 8.81
C PRO A 252 3.75 10.73 9.36
N PHE A 253 3.47 9.43 9.46
CA PHE A 253 4.51 8.45 9.76
C PHE A 253 5.62 8.51 8.71
N SER A 254 6.85 8.23 9.12
CA SER A 254 8.00 8.26 8.21
C SER A 254 8.90 7.06 8.47
N PRO A 255 9.01 6.11 7.53
CA PRO A 255 9.92 4.99 7.66
C PRO A 255 11.37 5.45 7.77
N LYS A 256 12.13 4.84 8.66
CA LYS A 256 13.58 4.99 8.76
C LYS A 256 14.20 3.59 8.82
N ASN A 257 15.17 3.33 7.96
CA ASN A 257 15.71 1.99 7.74
C ASN A 257 14.58 0.96 7.48
N ASN A 258 13.61 1.36 6.67
CA ASN A 258 12.40 0.57 6.38
C ASN A 258 11.55 0.18 7.60
N VAL A 259 11.56 0.94 8.68
CA VAL A 259 10.83 0.65 9.91
C VAL A 259 9.99 1.84 10.35
N VAL A 260 8.77 1.56 10.79
CA VAL A 260 7.90 2.50 11.54
C VAL A 260 7.56 1.88 12.89
N ARG A 261 7.76 2.62 13.97
CA ARG A 261 7.39 2.17 15.31
C ARG A 261 5.88 2.34 15.53
N VAL A 262 5.24 1.30 16.07
CA VAL A 262 3.82 1.38 16.44
C VAL A 262 3.62 2.39 17.56
N PRO A 263 2.55 3.23 17.54
CA PRO A 263 2.22 4.11 18.65
C PRO A 263 1.98 3.34 19.96
N GLU A 264 2.43 3.89 21.08
CA GLU A 264 2.34 3.22 22.40
C GLU A 264 1.31 3.87 23.34
N GLY A 265 0.69 4.96 22.92
CA GLY A 265 -0.38 5.62 23.68
C GLY A 265 -1.68 4.81 23.70
N PRO A 266 -2.63 5.13 24.62
CA PRO A 266 -3.92 4.46 24.71
C PRO A 266 -4.74 4.57 23.42
N GLY A 267 -5.45 3.51 23.06
CA GLY A 267 -6.20 3.40 21.81
C GLY A 267 -5.26 3.30 20.62
N LEU A 268 -5.48 4.13 19.62
CA LEU A 268 -4.63 4.24 18.43
C LEU A 268 -3.29 4.97 18.73
N GLY A 269 -3.17 5.62 19.89
CA GLY A 269 -1.94 6.29 20.30
C GLY A 269 -1.56 7.51 19.45
N VAL A 270 -2.53 8.09 18.75
CA VAL A 270 -2.38 9.33 17.95
C VAL A 270 -3.44 10.35 18.34
N THR A 271 -3.13 11.63 18.14
CA THR A 271 -3.97 12.76 18.53
C THR A 271 -4.52 13.48 17.28
N LEU A 272 -5.83 13.69 17.22
CA LEU A 272 -6.44 14.45 16.12
C LEU A 272 -6.03 15.92 16.18
N SER A 273 -5.36 16.42 15.15
CA SER A 273 -5.12 17.83 14.93
C SER A 273 -6.37 18.49 14.31
N ARG A 274 -7.10 19.26 15.10
CA ARG A 274 -8.27 20.01 14.60
C ARG A 274 -7.87 21.09 13.60
N GLU A 275 -6.69 21.67 13.74
CA GLU A 275 -6.15 22.69 12.83
C GLU A 275 -5.85 22.07 11.47
N ASN A 276 -5.11 20.96 11.42
CA ASN A 276 -4.79 20.26 10.17
C ASN A 276 -6.05 19.72 9.49
N LEU A 277 -7.00 19.16 10.26
CA LEU A 277 -8.28 18.72 9.72
C LEU A 277 -9.06 19.87 9.07
N ALA A 278 -9.10 21.03 9.73
CA ALA A 278 -9.74 22.22 9.17
C ALA A 278 -9.02 22.74 7.92
N ALA A 279 -7.69 22.65 7.87
CA ALA A 279 -6.90 23.02 6.69
C ALA A 279 -7.18 22.07 5.51
N CYS A 280 -7.19 20.76 5.75
CA CYS A 280 -7.55 19.74 4.75
C CYS A 280 -8.98 19.96 4.22
N HIS A 281 -9.91 20.29 5.13
CA HIS A 281 -11.29 20.57 4.74
C HIS A 281 -11.44 21.82 3.86
N ARG A 282 -10.72 22.91 4.20
CA ARG A 282 -10.66 24.11 3.33
C ARG A 282 -10.10 23.78 1.96
N ASP A 283 -8.98 23.08 1.90
CA ASP A 283 -8.38 22.65 0.61
C ASP A 283 -9.36 21.83 -0.22
N PHE A 284 -10.08 20.89 0.39
CA PHE A 284 -11.12 20.10 -0.28
C PHE A 284 -12.26 20.96 -0.78
N THR A 285 -12.72 21.93 0.03
CA THR A 285 -13.86 22.80 -0.33
C THR A 285 -13.49 23.76 -1.47
N GLU A 286 -12.26 24.24 -1.49
CA GLU A 286 -11.78 25.22 -2.48
C GLU A 286 -11.34 24.55 -3.80
N LYS A 287 -10.66 23.40 -3.72
CA LYS A 287 -10.03 22.74 -4.88
C LYS A 287 -10.78 21.51 -5.37
N GLY A 288 -11.76 21.02 -4.60
CA GLY A 288 -12.45 19.76 -4.85
C GLY A 288 -11.61 18.53 -4.52
N PRO A 289 -12.11 17.32 -4.82
CA PRO A 289 -11.38 16.08 -4.57
C PRO A 289 -10.10 16.04 -5.42
N CYS A 290 -8.95 16.01 -4.77
CA CYS A 290 -7.68 15.77 -5.42
C CYS A 290 -7.43 14.25 -5.48
N ASN A 291 -7.44 13.68 -6.66
CA ASN A 291 -7.12 12.28 -6.89
C ASN A 291 -5.90 12.21 -7.81
N LYS A 292 -4.89 11.44 -7.44
CA LYS A 292 -3.71 11.18 -8.28
C LYS A 292 -4.05 10.59 -9.66
N TYR A 293 -5.26 10.07 -9.83
CA TYR A 293 -5.79 9.57 -11.09
C TYR A 293 -6.55 10.63 -11.91
N HIS A 294 -6.68 11.86 -11.42
CA HIS A 294 -7.20 12.97 -12.21
C HIS A 294 -6.17 13.40 -13.26
N ASP A 295 -6.62 13.50 -14.49
CA ASP A 295 -5.84 14.17 -15.54
C ASP A 295 -5.99 15.69 -15.34
N PRO A 296 -4.92 16.41 -14.95
CA PRO A 296 -5.02 17.86 -14.76
C PRO A 296 -5.34 18.61 -16.05
N ALA A 297 -5.08 18.02 -17.23
CA ALA A 297 -5.43 18.57 -18.52
C ALA A 297 -6.93 18.37 -18.87
N LYS A 298 -7.62 17.51 -18.13
CA LYS A 298 -9.04 17.16 -18.38
C LYS A 298 -9.81 17.12 -17.05
N PRO A 299 -10.12 18.28 -16.44
CA PRO A 299 -10.84 18.35 -15.18
C PRO A 299 -12.14 17.53 -15.22
N GLY A 300 -12.38 16.75 -14.19
CA GLY A 300 -13.57 15.88 -14.07
C GLY A 300 -13.46 14.51 -14.76
N THR A 301 -12.35 14.21 -15.43
CA THR A 301 -12.12 12.88 -16.00
C THR A 301 -11.15 12.07 -15.15
N TYR A 302 -11.46 10.78 -14.92
CA TYR A 302 -10.50 9.84 -14.36
C TYR A 302 -9.56 9.37 -15.47
N ARG A 303 -8.27 9.39 -15.18
CA ARG A 303 -7.29 8.72 -16.01
C ARG A 303 -7.59 7.22 -15.95
N ARG A 304 -8.02 6.62 -17.05
CA ARG A 304 -8.13 5.16 -17.11
C ARG A 304 -6.73 4.58 -17.05
N LEU A 305 -6.55 3.55 -16.24
CA LEU A 305 -5.36 2.73 -16.33
C LEU A 305 -5.38 2.03 -17.71
N PRO A 306 -4.25 1.98 -18.43
CA PRO A 306 -4.20 1.34 -19.72
C PRO A 306 -4.48 -0.16 -19.59
N LEU A 307 -5.35 -0.67 -20.45
CA LEU A 307 -5.58 -2.11 -20.63
C LEU A 307 -4.77 -2.59 -21.85
N ASN A 308 -3.45 -2.41 -21.82
CA ASN A 308 -2.57 -2.79 -22.94
C ASN A 308 -2.03 -4.20 -22.80
#